data_6a637dac25026fa92d28bbcde543e8a9
#
_entry.id   6a637dac25026fa92d28bbcde543e8a9
#
_cell.length_a   1.000
_cell.length_b   1.000
_cell.length_c   1.000
_cell.angle_alpha   90.00
_cell.angle_beta   90.00
_cell.angle_gamma   90.00
#
_symmetry.space_group_name_H-M   'P 1'
#
loop_
_entity.id
_entity.type
_entity.pdbx_description
1 polymer ?
#
loop_
_entity_poly.entity_id
_entity_poly.type
_entity_poly.pdbx_seq_one_letter_code
_entity_poly.pdbx_strand_id
1 'polypeptide(L)'
;MPWVNEEMCTGCGVCVDECPVGAIRLGASDTAAIDEAECIRCGRCHDVCPQEAVRHDSERIPREVAANLEWVRGLLHHFQEPSERTAFMDRIARFYKKERKVTEQTLAAVEAAREDPAGQIDVALRLLLEPQDRHGG
;
A
#
# COMPACT_ATOMS: atom_id res chain seq x y z
N MET A 1 2.66 -3.57 -1.23
CA MET A 1 4.13 -3.52 -1.18
C MET A 1 4.62 -4.79 -0.51
N PRO A 2 5.66 -5.46 -1.02
CA PRO A 2 6.17 -6.66 -0.39
C PRO A 2 6.67 -6.35 1.04
N TRP A 3 6.59 -7.33 1.92
CA TRP A 3 7.05 -7.23 3.30
C TRP A 3 7.83 -8.49 3.68
N VAL A 4 8.66 -8.40 4.70
CA VAL A 4 9.50 -9.52 5.14
C VAL A 4 8.90 -10.17 6.37
N ASN A 5 8.71 -11.49 6.31
CA ASN A 5 8.42 -12.30 7.48
C ASN A 5 9.76 -12.59 8.19
N GLU A 6 9.97 -11.95 9.32
CA GLU A 6 11.24 -12.02 10.08
C GLU A 6 11.54 -13.42 10.59
N GLU A 7 10.51 -14.23 10.91
CA GLU A 7 10.66 -15.60 11.38
C GLU A 7 11.21 -16.54 10.29
N MET A 8 10.93 -16.23 9.02
CA MET A 8 11.37 -17.01 7.87
C MET A 8 12.67 -16.48 7.27
N CYS A 9 13.02 -15.23 7.56
CA CYS A 9 14.21 -14.58 7.00
C CYS A 9 15.49 -15.12 7.63
N THR A 10 16.39 -15.63 6.80
CA THR A 10 17.71 -16.14 7.24
C THR A 10 18.85 -15.13 7.09
N GLY A 11 18.56 -13.92 6.66
CA GLY A 11 19.58 -12.89 6.45
C GLY A 11 20.55 -13.17 5.29
N CYS A 12 20.14 -13.97 4.32
CA CYS A 12 21.02 -14.38 3.21
C CYS A 12 21.46 -13.24 2.28
N GLY A 13 20.81 -12.09 2.32
CA GLY A 13 21.17 -10.89 1.56
C GLY A 13 20.79 -10.89 0.07
N VAL A 14 20.29 -11.98 -0.50
CA VAL A 14 19.97 -12.08 -1.94
C VAL A 14 18.99 -10.97 -2.37
N CYS A 15 17.97 -10.70 -1.56
CA CYS A 15 16.99 -9.63 -1.86
C CYS A 15 17.62 -8.22 -1.81
N VAL A 16 18.68 -8.03 -1.02
CA VAL A 16 19.43 -6.76 -0.95
C VAL A 16 20.16 -6.52 -2.27
N ASP A 17 20.89 -7.53 -2.75
CA ASP A 17 21.67 -7.44 -3.99
C ASP A 17 20.79 -7.27 -5.24
N GLU A 18 19.62 -7.87 -5.24
CA GLU A 18 18.66 -7.82 -6.37
C GLU A 18 17.74 -6.58 -6.36
N CYS A 19 17.78 -5.77 -5.32
CA CYS A 19 16.94 -4.58 -5.26
C CYS A 19 17.48 -3.47 -6.18
N PRO A 20 16.78 -3.10 -7.26
CA PRO A 20 17.29 -2.16 -8.26
C PRO A 20 17.45 -0.72 -7.74
N VAL A 21 16.81 -0.40 -6.61
CA VAL A 21 16.83 0.94 -6.01
C VAL A 21 17.49 0.94 -4.61
N GLY A 22 18.00 -0.19 -4.15
CA GLY A 22 18.66 -0.29 -2.83
C GLY A 22 17.72 -0.07 -1.64
N ALA A 23 16.44 -0.32 -1.80
CA ALA A 23 15.43 -0.12 -0.75
C ALA A 23 15.42 -1.21 0.33
N ILE A 24 16.33 -2.19 0.27
CA ILE A 24 16.38 -3.30 1.23
C ILE A 24 17.73 -3.30 1.95
N ARG A 25 17.70 -3.45 3.26
CA ARG A 25 18.88 -3.53 4.11
C ARG A 25 18.74 -4.68 5.11
N LEU A 26 19.87 -5.26 5.54
CA LEU A 26 19.88 -6.16 6.68
C LEU A 26 19.90 -5.32 7.97
N GLY A 27 18.98 -5.59 8.87
CA GLY A 27 18.91 -4.97 10.19
C GLY A 27 19.91 -5.59 11.19
N ALA A 28 19.89 -5.10 12.42
CA ALA A 28 20.77 -5.57 13.51
C ALA A 28 20.52 -7.04 13.89
N SER A 29 19.37 -7.59 13.55
CA SER A 29 19.00 -9.01 13.76
C SER A 29 19.31 -9.91 12.55
N ASP A 30 20.09 -9.43 11.59
CA ASP A 30 20.35 -10.07 10.30
C ASP A 30 19.07 -10.40 9.49
N THR A 31 17.96 -9.74 9.77
CA THR A 31 16.75 -9.84 8.97
C THR A 31 16.65 -8.69 7.98
N ALA A 32 16.13 -8.98 6.79
CA ALA A 32 15.92 -7.95 5.78
C ALA A 32 14.79 -6.99 6.17
N ALA A 33 14.97 -5.70 5.94
CA ALA A 33 13.96 -4.66 6.10
C ALA A 33 13.83 -3.88 4.80
N ILE A 34 12.59 -3.63 4.38
CA ILE A 34 12.27 -2.86 3.17
C ILE A 34 11.91 -1.44 3.56
N ASP A 35 12.61 -0.47 3.00
CA ASP A 35 12.25 0.94 3.12
C ASP A 35 11.06 1.24 2.20
N GLU A 36 9.91 1.52 2.79
CA GLU A 36 8.65 1.75 2.06
C GLU A 36 8.70 3.01 1.19
N ALA A 37 9.46 4.01 1.59
CA ALA A 37 9.59 5.27 0.85
C ALA A 37 10.43 5.11 -0.43
N GLU A 38 11.44 4.25 -0.37
CA GLU A 38 12.35 3.98 -1.49
C GLU A 38 11.85 2.85 -2.42
N CYS A 39 10.95 2.00 -1.93
CA CYS A 39 10.49 0.80 -2.64
C CYS A 39 9.61 1.14 -3.85
N ILE A 40 10.05 0.74 -5.04
CA ILE A 40 9.29 0.89 -6.31
C ILE A 40 8.31 -0.25 -6.60
N ARG A 41 8.10 -1.17 -5.67
CA ARG A 41 7.12 -2.28 -5.76
C ARG A 41 7.34 -3.24 -6.93
N CYS A 42 8.57 -3.42 -7.39
CA CYS A 42 8.88 -4.27 -8.55
C CYS A 42 8.74 -5.77 -8.30
N GLY A 43 8.70 -6.23 -7.04
CA GLY A 43 8.51 -7.64 -6.67
C GLY A 43 9.74 -8.55 -6.77
N ARG A 44 10.88 -8.09 -7.30
CA ARG A 44 12.08 -8.92 -7.46
C ARG A 44 12.53 -9.62 -6.18
N CYS A 45 12.47 -8.93 -5.05
CA CYS A 45 12.84 -9.49 -3.75
C CYS A 45 11.97 -10.69 -3.35
N HIS A 46 10.70 -10.71 -3.76
CA HIS A 46 9.82 -11.85 -3.58
C HIS A 46 10.26 -13.04 -4.46
N ASP A 47 10.55 -12.76 -5.74
CA ASP A 47 10.86 -13.81 -6.72
C ASP A 47 12.19 -14.52 -6.42
N VAL A 48 13.17 -13.83 -5.82
CA VAL A 48 14.51 -14.37 -5.55
C VAL A 48 14.68 -14.93 -4.15
N CYS A 49 13.73 -14.77 -3.25
CA CYS A 49 13.88 -15.19 -1.86
C CYS A 49 13.83 -16.72 -1.73
N PRO A 50 14.95 -17.40 -1.40
CA PRO A 50 14.98 -18.86 -1.32
C PRO A 50 14.19 -19.42 -0.15
N GLN A 51 13.87 -18.58 0.84
CA GLN A 51 13.11 -18.94 2.05
C GLN A 51 11.64 -18.52 1.95
N GLU A 52 11.22 -17.94 0.82
CA GLU A 52 9.87 -17.36 0.67
C GLU A 52 9.50 -16.39 1.81
N ALA A 53 10.51 -15.76 2.43
CA ALA A 53 10.32 -14.83 3.54
C ALA A 53 9.77 -13.48 3.10
N VAL A 54 9.97 -13.10 1.84
CA VAL A 54 9.37 -11.90 1.25
C VAL A 54 7.98 -12.25 0.75
N ARG A 55 6.96 -11.64 1.38
CA ARG A 55 5.55 -12.00 1.20
C ARG A 55 4.79 -10.93 0.44
N HIS A 56 3.60 -11.29 -0.07
CA HIS A 56 2.70 -10.38 -0.77
C HIS A 56 1.93 -9.44 0.16
N ASP A 57 1.53 -8.30 -0.36
CA ASP A 57 0.72 -7.29 0.34
C ASP A 57 -0.60 -7.81 0.88
N SER A 58 -1.26 -8.67 0.14
CA SER A 58 -2.57 -9.21 0.51
C SER A 58 -2.56 -9.94 1.87
N GLU A 59 -1.43 -10.48 2.27
CA GLU A 59 -1.27 -11.15 3.57
C GLU A 59 -1.23 -10.17 4.75
N ARG A 60 -1.01 -8.87 4.48
CA ARG A 60 -1.00 -7.82 5.51
C ARG A 60 -2.38 -7.21 5.78
N ILE A 61 -3.38 -7.50 4.98
CA ILE A 61 -4.71 -6.89 5.11
C ILE A 61 -5.26 -6.96 6.55
N PRO A 62 -5.27 -8.11 7.23
CA PRO A 62 -5.77 -8.17 8.61
C PRO A 62 -4.97 -7.30 9.58
N ARG A 63 -3.66 -7.22 9.41
CA ARG A 63 -2.77 -6.40 10.25
C ARG A 63 -3.02 -4.91 10.01
N GLU A 64 -3.19 -4.49 8.77
CA GLU A 64 -3.47 -3.11 8.42
C GLU A 64 -4.85 -2.66 8.91
N VAL A 65 -5.85 -3.53 8.81
CA VAL A 65 -7.17 -3.28 9.41
C VAL A 65 -7.06 -3.11 10.91
N ALA A 66 -6.32 -4.00 11.60
CA ALA A 66 -6.13 -3.88 13.05
C ALA A 66 -5.42 -2.57 13.43
N ALA A 67 -4.39 -2.17 12.70
CA ALA A 67 -3.68 -0.91 12.93
C ALA A 67 -4.61 0.31 12.75
N ASN A 68 -5.44 0.30 11.70
CA ASN A 68 -6.44 1.35 11.48
C ASN A 68 -7.46 1.43 12.62
N LEU A 69 -7.93 0.28 13.12
CA LEU A 69 -8.87 0.25 14.24
C LEU A 69 -8.24 0.75 15.55
N GLU A 70 -6.99 0.41 15.80
CA GLU A 70 -6.23 0.95 16.94
C GLU A 70 -6.07 2.48 16.86
N TRP A 71 -5.75 2.99 15.67
CA TRP A 71 -5.70 4.44 15.45
C TRP A 71 -7.05 5.11 15.74
N VAL A 72 -8.15 4.58 15.19
CA VAL A 72 -9.51 5.09 15.47
C VAL A 72 -9.84 5.03 16.96
N ARG A 73 -9.50 3.92 17.62
CA ARG A 73 -9.69 3.75 19.07
C ARG A 73 -8.93 4.81 19.86
N GLY A 74 -7.68 5.09 19.47
CA GLY A 74 -6.86 6.15 20.07
C GLY A 74 -7.51 7.53 19.94
N LEU A 75 -8.08 7.85 18.78
CA LEU A 75 -8.76 9.13 18.58
C LEU A 75 -10.06 9.28 19.41
N LEU A 76 -10.74 8.17 19.71
CA LEU A 76 -11.96 8.19 20.54
C LEU A 76 -11.73 8.75 21.94
N HIS A 77 -10.50 8.71 22.46
CA HIS A 77 -10.17 9.28 23.78
C HIS A 77 -10.36 10.81 23.86
N HIS A 78 -10.39 11.50 22.73
CA HIS A 78 -10.64 12.95 22.66
C HIS A 78 -12.11 13.32 22.87
N PHE A 79 -13.03 12.35 22.83
CA PHE A 79 -14.46 12.55 22.92
C PHE A 79 -15.03 11.87 24.17
N GLN A 80 -15.66 12.64 25.05
CA GLN A 80 -16.19 12.13 26.32
C GLN A 80 -17.68 11.76 26.22
N GLU A 81 -18.46 12.59 25.53
CA GLU A 81 -19.88 12.40 25.41
C GLU A 81 -20.26 11.31 24.39
N PRO A 82 -21.23 10.42 24.69
CA PRO A 82 -21.64 9.38 23.76
C PRO A 82 -22.09 9.90 22.39
N SER A 83 -22.76 11.04 22.36
CA SER A 83 -23.20 11.68 21.10
C SER A 83 -22.04 12.15 20.24
N GLU A 84 -20.99 12.72 20.83
CA GLU A 84 -19.77 13.13 20.15
C GLU A 84 -19.01 11.93 19.59
N ARG A 85 -18.94 10.84 20.36
CA ARG A 85 -18.31 9.59 19.93
C ARG A 85 -19.03 9.00 18.71
N THR A 86 -20.37 8.99 18.73
CA THR A 86 -21.17 8.54 17.58
C THR A 86 -20.92 9.42 16.36
N ALA A 87 -20.97 10.75 16.51
CA ALA A 87 -20.69 11.69 15.44
C ALA A 87 -19.26 11.55 14.90
N PHE A 88 -18.29 11.25 15.75
CA PHE A 88 -16.92 10.95 15.33
C PHE A 88 -16.86 9.67 14.49
N MET A 89 -17.51 8.58 14.90
CA MET A 89 -17.56 7.34 14.12
C MET A 89 -18.20 7.53 12.77
N ASP A 90 -19.23 8.37 12.64
CA ASP A 90 -19.83 8.75 11.35
C ASP A 90 -18.83 9.48 10.46
N ARG A 91 -18.00 10.36 11.00
CA ARG A 91 -16.94 11.04 10.26
C ARG A 91 -15.87 10.07 9.78
N ILE A 92 -15.43 9.17 10.64
CA ILE A 92 -14.46 8.11 10.28
C ILE A 92 -15.02 7.18 9.21
N ALA A 93 -16.29 6.80 9.31
CA ALA A 93 -16.93 5.99 8.26
C ALA A 93 -16.95 6.72 6.91
N ARG A 94 -17.22 8.04 6.89
CA ARG A 94 -17.14 8.85 5.66
C ARG A 94 -15.73 8.93 5.12
N PHE A 95 -14.72 9.08 5.99
CA PHE A 95 -13.32 9.07 5.60
C PHE A 95 -12.95 7.77 4.88
N TYR A 96 -13.22 6.60 5.46
CA TYR A 96 -12.91 5.32 4.82
C TYR A 96 -13.74 5.03 3.57
N LYS A 97 -14.98 5.51 3.50
CA LYS A 97 -15.77 5.45 2.25
C LYS A 97 -15.11 6.25 1.12
N LYS A 98 -14.56 7.43 1.44
CA LYS A 98 -13.80 8.22 0.47
C LYS A 98 -12.50 7.51 0.06
N GLU A 99 -11.72 6.99 1.02
CA GLU A 99 -10.49 6.23 0.74
C GLU A 99 -10.77 5.03 -0.17
N ARG A 100 -11.81 4.25 0.14
CA ARG A 100 -12.23 3.13 -0.72
C ARG A 100 -12.53 3.60 -2.15
N LYS A 101 -13.30 4.66 -2.31
CA LYS A 101 -13.65 5.19 -3.63
C LYS A 101 -12.43 5.67 -4.42
N VAL A 102 -11.48 6.32 -3.74
CA VAL A 102 -10.21 6.73 -4.36
C VAL A 102 -9.43 5.50 -4.85
N THR A 103 -9.30 4.49 -3.99
CA THR A 103 -8.58 3.26 -4.35
C THR A 103 -9.27 2.50 -5.49
N GLU A 104 -10.59 2.36 -5.46
CA GLU A 104 -11.39 1.72 -6.52
C GLU A 104 -11.21 2.41 -7.87
N GLN A 105 -11.26 3.75 -7.90
CA GLN A 105 -11.07 4.52 -9.14
C GLN A 105 -9.63 4.48 -9.63
N THR A 106 -8.66 4.52 -8.72
CA THR A 106 -7.24 4.39 -9.08
C THR A 106 -6.97 3.01 -9.66
N LEU A 107 -7.50 1.95 -9.04
CA LEU A 107 -7.36 0.58 -9.55
C LEU A 107 -7.94 0.47 -10.97
N ALA A 108 -9.16 0.96 -11.18
CA ALA A 108 -9.79 0.93 -12.49
C ALA A 108 -8.96 1.66 -13.57
N ALA A 109 -8.36 2.80 -13.22
CA ALA A 109 -7.50 3.54 -14.13
C ALA A 109 -6.19 2.78 -14.45
N VAL A 110 -5.57 2.17 -13.44
CA VAL A 110 -4.35 1.35 -13.61
C VAL A 110 -4.64 0.12 -14.48
N GLU A 111 -5.76 -0.56 -14.25
CA GLU A 111 -6.18 -1.71 -15.05
C GLU A 111 -6.46 -1.32 -16.50
N ALA A 112 -7.16 -0.22 -16.73
CA ALA A 112 -7.41 0.30 -18.08
C ALA A 112 -6.11 0.66 -18.81
N ALA A 113 -5.16 1.29 -18.13
CA ALA A 113 -3.85 1.61 -18.72
C ALA A 113 -3.03 0.34 -19.04
N ARG A 114 -3.13 -0.70 -18.21
CA ARG A 114 -2.46 -1.99 -18.45
C ARG A 114 -2.98 -2.69 -19.70
N GLU A 115 -4.27 -2.57 -19.99
CA GLU A 115 -4.93 -3.21 -21.13
C GLU A 115 -4.74 -2.41 -22.45
N ASP A 116 -3.98 -1.32 -22.44
CA ASP A 116 -3.70 -0.55 -23.66
C ASP A 116 -2.99 -1.42 -24.70
N PRO A 117 -3.62 -1.68 -25.87
CA PRO A 117 -3.07 -2.56 -26.90
C PRO A 117 -1.76 -2.05 -27.52
N ALA A 118 -1.51 -0.74 -27.45
CA ALA A 118 -0.28 -0.12 -27.96
C ALA A 118 0.88 -0.22 -26.98
N GLY A 119 0.63 -0.69 -25.73
CA GLY A 119 1.63 -0.73 -24.66
C GLY A 119 2.13 0.65 -24.21
N GLN A 120 1.40 1.71 -24.57
CA GLN A 120 1.76 3.09 -24.23
C GLN A 120 1.18 3.48 -22.86
N ILE A 121 1.48 2.69 -21.83
CA ILE A 121 0.94 2.84 -20.47
C ILE A 121 1.15 4.25 -19.92
N ASP A 122 2.33 4.84 -20.15
CA ASP A 122 2.62 6.21 -19.67
C ASP A 122 1.70 7.25 -20.32
N VAL A 123 1.44 7.10 -21.61
CA VAL A 123 0.51 7.98 -22.35
C VAL A 123 -0.93 7.79 -21.85
N ALA A 124 -1.36 6.54 -21.68
CA ALA A 124 -2.68 6.22 -21.18
C ALA A 124 -2.91 6.80 -19.77
N LEU A 125 -1.95 6.66 -18.87
CA LEU A 125 -2.02 7.27 -17.52
C LEU A 125 -2.06 8.78 -17.59
N ARG A 126 -1.29 9.42 -18.48
CA ARG A 126 -1.30 10.87 -18.66
C ARG A 126 -2.68 11.37 -19.12
N LEU A 127 -3.30 10.70 -20.10
CA LEU A 127 -4.64 11.05 -20.57
C LEU A 127 -5.71 10.91 -19.49
N LEU A 128 -5.57 9.93 -18.59
CA LEU A 128 -6.48 9.76 -17.45
C LEU A 128 -6.29 10.85 -16.35
N LEU A 129 -5.10 11.47 -16.30
CA LEU A 129 -4.79 12.55 -15.36
C LEU A 129 -5.22 13.93 -15.88
N GLU A 130 -5.45 14.08 -17.18
CA GLU A 130 -5.92 15.35 -17.71
C GLU A 130 -7.30 15.69 -17.14
N PRO A 131 -7.50 16.94 -16.66
CA PRO A 131 -8.80 17.35 -16.17
C PRO A 131 -9.81 17.18 -17.29
N GLN A 132 -10.80 16.34 -17.07
CA GLN A 132 -11.97 16.26 -17.94
C GLN A 132 -12.69 17.60 -17.76
N ASP A 133 -12.49 18.53 -18.68
CA ASP A 133 -13.25 19.76 -18.73
C ASP A 133 -14.73 19.40 -18.70
N ARG A 134 -15.32 19.52 -17.53
CA ARG A 134 -16.77 19.44 -17.38
C ARG A 134 -17.37 20.71 -18.00
N HIS A 135 -17.42 20.73 -19.31
CA HIS A 135 -18.35 21.59 -20.02
C HIS A 135 -19.75 21.01 -19.81
N GLY A 136 -20.30 21.28 -18.64
CA GLY A 136 -21.69 21.08 -18.33
C GLY A 136 -22.25 22.44 -18.00
N GLY A 137 -22.91 23.00 -18.96
CA GLY A 137 -23.68 24.22 -18.79
C GLY A 137 -24.78 24.07 -17.74
#